data_d7b21a16eb9d9f68e79e8666e6cf2170
#
_entry.id   d7b21a16eb9d9f68e79e8666e6cf2170
#
_cell.length_a   1.000
_cell.length_b   1.000
_cell.length_c   1.000
_cell.angle_alpha   90.00
_cell.angle_beta   90.00
_cell.angle_gamma   90.00
#
_symmetry.space_group_name_H-M   'P 1'
#
loop_
_entity.id
_entity.type
_entity.pdbx_description
1 polymer ?
#
loop_
_entity_poly.entity_id
_entity_poly.type
_entity_poly.pdbx_seq_one_letter_code
_entity_poly.pdbx_strand_id
1 'polypeptide(L)'
;MSELLANLALGFSVAAHPYNIGFCLLGALVGTLVGVLPGIGTVATVAMLLPITFGLPPVGALIMLAGIYYGAQYGGSTTSVLVNIPGEAGSVVTCLDGHQMARQGRAGAALSIAAIGSFFAGCVATVLVAALGTPLTSLALLFGPAEYFSLMVLGLIFAVVLAKGSVLNAIAMILTGLLLSMIGSDLETGAGRMTFDIAELSDGIGFANVAMGVFGFAEIIRNLEMSQESRDILQSKIKGLMPTRQDLIDSSGAIARGTILGSMLGILPGGGAVVASFAAYTFEKRISKNPERFGHGEIRGVAAPEAANNAAAQTSFIPLLTLGIPPNAVMALMVGAMTIHGIVPGPQVMTKQPELFWGMIASMWLGNLVLVIINLPLVGVWVSLLRVPYRLLYPSIVVFCCIGIYSINNSPTDVVIAAVFGLVGYWLTKHDFEPAPLVLAFVLGPLMEENLRRAMLIARGDATVFITRPISGVLIAIAVGLLVLAALPMIRKRREEVFVD
;
A
#
# COMPACT_ATOMS: atom_id res chain seq x y z
N MET A 1 2.73 -27.99 -12.84
CA MET A 1 3.19 -28.21 -11.46
C MET A 1 4.71 -28.22 -11.35
N SER A 2 5.46 -28.91 -12.23
CA SER A 2 6.93 -28.90 -12.27
C SER A 2 7.52 -27.49 -12.49
N GLU A 3 6.92 -26.71 -13.39
CA GLU A 3 7.36 -25.33 -13.68
C GLU A 3 7.19 -24.37 -12.48
N LEU A 4 6.04 -24.42 -11.80
CA LEU A 4 5.82 -23.61 -10.60
C LEU A 4 6.82 -23.95 -9.50
N LEU A 5 7.12 -25.23 -9.29
CA LEU A 5 8.11 -25.66 -8.30
C LEU A 5 9.52 -25.19 -8.68
N ALA A 6 9.90 -25.26 -9.95
CA ALA A 6 11.19 -24.75 -10.44
C ALA A 6 11.30 -23.23 -10.24
N ASN A 7 10.24 -22.48 -10.55
CA ASN A 7 10.18 -21.04 -10.35
C ASN A 7 10.22 -20.65 -8.87
N LEU A 8 9.54 -21.38 -8.00
CA LEU A 8 9.65 -21.17 -6.55
C LEU A 8 11.05 -21.50 -6.02
N ALA A 9 11.69 -22.57 -6.53
CA ALA A 9 13.06 -22.87 -6.17
C ALA A 9 14.03 -21.74 -6.57
N LEU A 10 13.85 -21.18 -7.79
CA LEU A 10 14.57 -19.96 -8.20
C LEU A 10 14.29 -18.80 -7.25
N GLY A 11 13.02 -18.54 -6.93
CA GLY A 11 12.62 -17.47 -6.01
C GLY A 11 13.28 -17.61 -4.64
N PHE A 12 13.25 -18.81 -4.06
CA PHE A 12 13.89 -19.07 -2.76
C PHE A 12 15.42 -18.95 -2.83
N SER A 13 16.07 -19.36 -3.92
CA SER A 13 17.52 -19.18 -4.07
C SER A 13 17.91 -17.70 -4.08
N VAL A 14 17.10 -16.85 -4.72
CA VAL A 14 17.28 -15.40 -4.75
C VAL A 14 16.98 -14.78 -3.38
N ALA A 15 15.82 -15.10 -2.79
CA ALA A 15 15.40 -14.52 -1.51
C ALA A 15 16.31 -14.94 -0.35
N ALA A 16 16.85 -16.16 -0.38
CA ALA A 16 17.78 -16.68 0.63
C ALA A 16 19.22 -16.14 0.48
N HIS A 17 19.53 -15.37 -0.55
CA HIS A 17 20.82 -14.73 -0.66
C HIS A 17 21.06 -13.79 0.53
N PRO A 18 22.25 -13.79 1.18
CA PRO A 18 22.49 -13.02 2.40
C PRO A 18 22.11 -11.53 2.31
N TYR A 19 22.39 -10.88 1.19
CA TYR A 19 22.00 -9.49 0.96
C TYR A 19 20.47 -9.31 0.98
N ASN A 20 19.73 -10.20 0.33
CA ASN A 20 18.27 -10.11 0.24
C ASN A 20 17.62 -10.43 1.59
N ILE A 21 18.15 -11.36 2.36
CA ILE A 21 17.76 -11.59 3.77
C ILE A 21 18.02 -10.34 4.59
N GLY A 22 19.20 -9.72 4.44
CA GLY A 22 19.55 -8.48 5.12
C GLY A 22 18.58 -7.34 4.80
N PHE A 23 18.23 -7.15 3.54
CA PHE A 23 17.24 -6.13 3.12
C PHE A 23 15.82 -6.46 3.59
N CYS A 24 15.43 -7.73 3.57
CA CYS A 24 14.15 -8.18 4.12
C CYS A 24 14.05 -7.88 5.62
N LEU A 25 15.09 -8.23 6.39
CA LEU A 25 15.17 -7.97 7.81
C LEU A 25 15.16 -6.46 8.11
N LEU A 26 15.98 -5.68 7.38
CA LEU A 26 16.02 -4.23 7.54
C LEU A 26 14.65 -3.59 7.23
N GLY A 27 14.02 -4.00 6.12
CA GLY A 27 12.68 -3.55 5.75
C GLY A 27 11.65 -3.88 6.82
N ALA A 28 11.63 -5.12 7.32
CA ALA A 28 10.72 -5.56 8.36
C ALA A 28 10.93 -4.77 9.68
N LEU A 29 12.18 -4.54 10.08
CA LEU A 29 12.52 -3.75 11.28
C LEU A 29 12.07 -2.30 11.15
N VAL A 30 12.43 -1.65 10.05
CA VAL A 30 12.07 -0.24 9.80
C VAL A 30 10.56 -0.09 9.66
N GLY A 31 9.91 -1.01 8.94
CA GLY A 31 8.46 -1.03 8.81
C GLY A 31 7.76 -1.17 10.16
N THR A 32 8.19 -2.14 10.98
CA THR A 32 7.65 -2.32 12.34
C THR A 32 7.87 -1.09 13.21
N LEU A 33 9.08 -0.51 13.17
CA LEU A 33 9.43 0.72 13.90
C LEU A 33 8.43 1.84 13.58
N VAL A 34 8.21 2.07 12.29
CA VAL A 34 7.33 3.15 11.83
C VAL A 34 5.86 2.82 12.10
N GLY A 35 5.44 1.58 11.90
CA GLY A 35 4.08 1.15 12.25
C GLY A 35 3.77 1.32 13.73
N VAL A 36 4.76 1.14 14.62
CA VAL A 36 4.63 1.40 16.05
C VAL A 36 4.59 2.90 16.36
N LEU A 37 5.20 3.75 15.53
CA LEU A 37 5.20 5.20 15.76
C LEU A 37 3.95 5.84 15.12
N PRO A 38 2.89 6.16 15.90
CA PRO A 38 1.66 6.69 15.34
C PRO A 38 1.91 8.04 14.68
N GLY A 39 1.28 8.22 13.51
CA GLY A 39 1.31 9.47 12.75
C GLY A 39 2.28 9.50 11.57
N ILE A 40 3.16 8.50 11.37
CA ILE A 40 4.03 8.50 10.18
C ILE A 40 3.34 7.77 9.01
N GLY A 41 2.63 6.69 9.28
CA GLY A 41 1.92 5.91 8.27
C GLY A 41 2.82 5.15 7.29
N THR A 42 2.27 4.09 6.72
CA THR A 42 3.00 3.17 5.81
C THR A 42 3.38 3.85 4.50
N VAL A 43 2.45 4.61 3.92
CA VAL A 43 2.67 5.29 2.62
C VAL A 43 3.80 6.31 2.73
N ALA A 44 3.74 7.16 3.77
CA ALA A 44 4.78 8.15 4.02
C ALA A 44 6.15 7.49 4.22
N THR A 45 6.22 6.39 4.95
CA THR A 45 7.47 5.65 5.18
C THR A 45 8.08 5.10 3.90
N VAL A 46 7.26 4.42 3.09
CA VAL A 46 7.73 3.89 1.81
C VAL A 46 8.19 5.04 0.90
N ALA A 47 7.45 6.15 0.86
CA ALA A 47 7.83 7.33 0.10
C ALA A 47 9.17 7.93 0.59
N MET A 48 9.35 8.06 1.90
CA MET A 48 10.58 8.61 2.50
C MET A 48 11.82 7.75 2.25
N LEU A 49 11.65 6.42 2.17
CA LEU A 49 12.75 5.49 1.96
C LEU A 49 12.98 5.14 0.50
N LEU A 50 12.05 5.49 -0.38
CA LEU A 50 12.15 5.25 -1.82
C LEU A 50 13.47 5.75 -2.44
N PRO A 51 13.94 6.98 -2.17
CA PRO A 51 15.20 7.47 -2.76
C PRO A 51 16.42 6.68 -2.29
N ILE A 52 16.41 6.18 -1.06
CA ILE A 52 17.52 5.38 -0.51
C ILE A 52 17.69 4.07 -1.30
N THR A 53 16.60 3.56 -1.87
CA THR A 53 16.63 2.32 -2.65
C THR A 53 17.36 2.46 -3.97
N PHE A 54 17.55 3.68 -4.49
CA PHE A 54 18.21 3.93 -5.78
C PHE A 54 19.63 3.34 -5.86
N GLY A 55 20.38 3.41 -4.75
CA GLY A 55 21.74 2.85 -4.66
C GLY A 55 21.81 1.34 -4.40
N LEU A 56 20.67 0.64 -4.31
CA LEU A 56 20.61 -0.78 -3.96
C LEU A 56 20.37 -1.64 -5.21
N PRO A 57 20.76 -2.93 -5.18
CA PRO A 57 20.37 -3.87 -6.21
C PRO A 57 18.82 -3.94 -6.32
N PRO A 58 18.24 -3.96 -7.53
CA PRO A 58 16.78 -3.85 -7.74
C PRO A 58 15.96 -4.85 -6.93
N VAL A 59 16.35 -6.12 -6.90
CA VAL A 59 15.66 -7.17 -6.14
C VAL A 59 15.69 -6.85 -4.63
N GLY A 60 16.85 -6.50 -4.09
CA GLY A 60 17.01 -6.14 -2.69
C GLY A 60 16.22 -4.89 -2.30
N ALA A 61 16.21 -3.88 -3.17
CA ALA A 61 15.42 -2.67 -2.99
C ALA A 61 13.93 -2.95 -2.84
N LEU A 62 13.36 -3.73 -3.75
CA LEU A 62 11.95 -4.08 -3.74
C LEU A 62 11.60 -5.01 -2.56
N ILE A 63 12.47 -5.96 -2.21
CA ILE A 63 12.31 -6.80 -1.01
C ILE A 63 12.30 -5.94 0.26
N MET A 64 13.19 -4.94 0.36
CA MET A 64 13.22 -4.02 1.49
C MET A 64 11.94 -3.21 1.60
N LEU A 65 11.48 -2.60 0.50
CA LEU A 65 10.23 -1.81 0.49
C LEU A 65 9.00 -2.68 0.81
N ALA A 66 8.95 -3.91 0.30
CA ALA A 66 7.91 -4.87 0.65
C ALA A 66 7.96 -5.21 2.15
N GLY A 67 9.16 -5.45 2.71
CA GLY A 67 9.37 -5.66 4.13
C GLY A 67 8.91 -4.48 4.99
N ILE A 68 9.13 -3.24 4.54
CA ILE A 68 8.61 -2.04 5.19
C ILE A 68 7.07 -2.05 5.19
N TYR A 69 6.46 -2.38 4.08
CA TYR A 69 5.01 -2.44 3.97
C TYR A 69 4.40 -3.44 4.95
N TYR A 70 4.91 -4.68 4.96
CA TYR A 70 4.41 -5.70 5.89
C TYR A 70 4.74 -5.37 7.35
N GLY A 71 5.94 -4.85 7.61
CA GLY A 71 6.38 -4.45 8.93
C GLY A 71 5.48 -3.38 9.55
N ALA A 72 5.07 -2.40 8.75
CA ALA A 72 4.17 -1.35 9.21
C ALA A 72 2.78 -1.87 9.59
N GLN A 73 2.27 -2.91 8.90
CA GLN A 73 1.03 -3.57 9.27
C GLN A 73 1.12 -4.18 10.69
N TYR A 74 2.18 -4.96 10.95
CA TYR A 74 2.40 -5.57 12.26
C TYR A 74 2.64 -4.54 13.37
N GLY A 75 3.46 -3.51 13.09
CA GLY A 75 3.72 -2.43 14.04
C GLY A 75 2.47 -1.63 14.38
N GLY A 76 1.61 -1.38 13.38
CA GLY A 76 0.35 -0.67 13.52
C GLY A 76 -0.63 -1.36 14.47
N SER A 77 -0.70 -2.69 14.42
CA SER A 77 -1.52 -3.48 15.35
C SER A 77 -1.06 -3.31 16.80
N THR A 78 0.26 -3.24 17.03
CA THR A 78 0.82 -3.04 18.38
C THR A 78 0.34 -1.72 18.98
N THR A 79 0.37 -0.65 18.22
CA THR A 79 -0.07 0.68 18.66
C THR A 79 -1.58 0.75 18.86
N SER A 80 -2.34 0.16 17.93
CA SER A 80 -3.80 0.08 18.01
C SER A 80 -4.25 -0.61 19.31
N VAL A 81 -3.62 -1.71 19.67
CA VAL A 81 -3.95 -2.47 20.89
C VAL A 81 -3.53 -1.72 22.14
N LEU A 82 -2.31 -1.15 22.19
CA LEU A 82 -1.75 -0.64 23.45
C LEU A 82 -2.07 0.82 23.74
N VAL A 83 -2.29 1.64 22.70
CA VAL A 83 -2.43 3.09 22.83
C VAL A 83 -3.78 3.60 22.33
N ASN A 84 -4.59 2.74 21.68
CA ASN A 84 -5.84 3.11 21.01
C ASN A 84 -5.64 4.15 19.89
N ILE A 85 -4.49 4.16 19.30
CA ILE A 85 -4.17 5.01 18.15
C ILE A 85 -3.70 4.08 17.03
N PRO A 86 -4.33 4.09 15.85
CA PRO A 86 -3.89 3.24 14.76
C PRO A 86 -2.49 3.66 14.29
N GLY A 87 -1.55 2.72 14.22
CA GLY A 87 -0.21 2.97 13.68
C GLY A 87 -0.22 3.06 12.15
N GLU A 88 -1.22 2.41 11.52
CA GLU A 88 -1.48 2.51 10.09
C GLU A 88 -2.99 2.41 9.83
N ALA A 89 -3.43 2.80 8.61
CA ALA A 89 -4.85 2.95 8.33
C ALA A 89 -5.66 1.64 8.38
N GLY A 90 -5.06 0.49 8.07
CA GLY A 90 -5.74 -0.82 8.14
C GLY A 90 -5.96 -1.30 9.57
N SER A 91 -5.17 -0.82 10.53
CA SER A 91 -5.27 -1.22 11.94
C SER A 91 -6.26 -0.39 12.77
N VAL A 92 -6.96 0.58 12.17
CA VAL A 92 -8.00 1.38 12.84
C VAL A 92 -9.05 0.49 13.49
N VAL A 93 -9.50 -0.53 12.79
CA VAL A 93 -10.54 -1.45 13.27
C VAL A 93 -10.06 -2.28 14.46
N THR A 94 -8.77 -2.59 14.51
CA THR A 94 -8.15 -3.31 15.62
C THR A 94 -8.20 -2.53 16.92
N CYS A 95 -8.30 -1.20 16.89
CA CYS A 95 -8.50 -0.38 18.08
C CYS A 95 -9.80 -0.74 18.81
N LEU A 96 -10.86 -1.07 18.10
CA LEU A 96 -12.20 -1.27 18.66
C LEU A 96 -12.23 -2.37 19.74
N ASP A 97 -11.68 -3.53 19.42
CA ASP A 97 -11.65 -4.68 20.33
C ASP A 97 -10.28 -4.92 20.97
N GLY A 98 -9.20 -4.68 20.20
CA GLY A 98 -7.83 -4.91 20.68
C GLY A 98 -7.46 -4.06 21.89
N HIS A 99 -7.82 -2.77 21.86
CA HIS A 99 -7.59 -1.89 23.01
C HIS A 99 -8.46 -2.26 24.20
N GLN A 100 -9.72 -2.66 23.98
CA GLN A 100 -10.58 -3.13 25.07
C GLN A 100 -10.03 -4.41 25.73
N MET A 101 -9.50 -5.35 24.94
CA MET A 101 -8.79 -6.51 25.47
C MET A 101 -7.58 -6.08 26.31
N ALA A 102 -6.81 -5.10 25.85
CA ALA A 102 -5.65 -4.59 26.59
C ALA A 102 -6.06 -3.96 27.94
N ARG A 103 -7.14 -3.18 27.96
CA ARG A 103 -7.72 -2.63 29.21
C ARG A 103 -8.20 -3.70 30.18
N GLN A 104 -8.64 -4.84 29.67
CA GLN A 104 -9.05 -6.02 30.45
C GLN A 104 -7.84 -6.87 30.92
N GLY A 105 -6.60 -6.43 30.67
CA GLY A 105 -5.37 -7.16 31.01
C GLY A 105 -5.00 -8.28 30.04
N ARG A 106 -5.65 -8.36 28.86
CA ARG A 106 -5.46 -9.37 27.81
C ARG A 106 -4.66 -8.83 26.61
N ALA A 107 -3.84 -7.80 26.80
CA ALA A 107 -3.01 -7.21 25.73
C ALA A 107 -2.13 -8.25 25.02
N GLY A 108 -1.51 -9.16 25.80
CA GLY A 108 -0.68 -10.22 25.24
C GLY A 108 -1.44 -11.15 24.30
N ALA A 109 -2.65 -11.56 24.66
CA ALA A 109 -3.52 -12.40 23.84
C ALA A 109 -3.93 -11.67 22.53
N ALA A 110 -4.31 -10.39 22.61
CA ALA A 110 -4.67 -9.58 21.46
C ALA A 110 -3.49 -9.47 20.47
N LEU A 111 -2.30 -9.11 20.95
CA LEU A 111 -1.09 -8.98 20.12
C LEU A 111 -0.68 -10.30 19.48
N SER A 112 -0.75 -11.41 20.24
CA SER A 112 -0.38 -12.71 19.71
C SER A 112 -1.35 -13.22 18.66
N ILE A 113 -2.66 -13.04 18.87
CA ILE A 113 -3.67 -13.43 17.87
C ILE A 113 -3.57 -12.54 16.63
N ALA A 114 -3.31 -11.25 16.77
CA ALA A 114 -3.02 -10.36 15.64
C ALA A 114 -1.83 -10.89 14.84
N ALA A 115 -0.69 -11.16 15.50
CA ALA A 115 0.51 -11.65 14.83
C ALA A 115 0.34 -13.04 14.19
N ILE A 116 -0.32 -13.99 14.88
CA ILE A 116 -0.57 -15.33 14.35
C ILE A 116 -1.52 -15.25 13.14
N GLY A 117 -2.59 -14.46 13.26
CA GLY A 117 -3.56 -14.25 12.18
C GLY A 117 -2.93 -13.61 10.96
N SER A 118 -2.09 -12.58 11.16
CA SER A 118 -1.34 -11.89 10.12
C SER A 118 -0.34 -12.82 9.44
N PHE A 119 0.40 -13.63 10.20
CA PHE A 119 1.33 -14.63 9.66
C PHE A 119 0.62 -15.67 8.79
N PHE A 120 -0.45 -16.27 9.33
CA PHE A 120 -1.24 -17.25 8.57
C PHE A 120 -1.78 -16.63 7.27
N ALA A 121 -2.39 -15.47 7.38
CA ALA A 121 -2.99 -14.77 6.26
C ALA A 121 -1.94 -14.36 5.21
N GLY A 122 -0.80 -13.82 5.65
CA GLY A 122 0.31 -13.47 4.78
C GLY A 122 0.87 -14.69 4.03
N CYS A 123 1.08 -15.82 4.72
CA CYS A 123 1.56 -17.04 4.08
C CYS A 123 0.56 -17.60 3.05
N VAL A 124 -0.73 -17.66 3.39
CA VAL A 124 -1.78 -18.13 2.46
C VAL A 124 -1.92 -17.19 1.28
N ALA A 125 -1.93 -15.88 1.50
CA ALA A 125 -1.98 -14.89 0.45
C ALA A 125 -0.78 -14.98 -0.50
N THR A 126 0.43 -15.23 0.02
CA THR A 126 1.63 -15.45 -0.80
C THR A 126 1.51 -16.71 -1.67
N VAL A 127 0.88 -17.79 -1.16
CA VAL A 127 0.55 -18.96 -2.00
C VAL A 127 -0.37 -18.55 -3.15
N LEU A 128 -1.37 -17.71 -2.89
CA LEU A 128 -2.26 -17.20 -3.95
C LEU A 128 -1.50 -16.33 -4.97
N VAL A 129 -0.60 -15.47 -4.51
CA VAL A 129 0.27 -14.67 -5.42
C VAL A 129 1.08 -15.58 -6.32
N ALA A 130 1.73 -16.61 -5.77
CA ALA A 130 2.51 -17.57 -6.53
C ALA A 130 1.66 -18.39 -7.52
N ALA A 131 0.50 -18.86 -7.09
CA ALA A 131 -0.38 -19.69 -7.90
C ALA A 131 -1.06 -18.90 -9.04
N LEU A 132 -1.44 -17.66 -8.78
CA LEU A 132 -2.12 -16.80 -9.76
C LEU A 132 -1.14 -16.02 -10.65
N GLY A 133 0.13 -15.89 -10.26
CA GLY A 133 1.12 -15.14 -11.01
C GLY A 133 1.23 -15.56 -12.47
N THR A 134 1.50 -16.83 -12.72
CA THR A 134 1.64 -17.37 -14.11
C THR A 134 0.35 -17.26 -14.94
N PRO A 135 -0.82 -17.72 -14.46
CA PRO A 135 -2.04 -17.63 -15.28
C PRO A 135 -2.49 -16.20 -15.54
N LEU A 136 -2.34 -15.29 -14.58
CA LEU A 136 -2.69 -13.88 -14.78
C LEU A 136 -1.69 -13.17 -15.70
N THR A 137 -0.39 -13.49 -15.61
CA THR A 137 0.60 -12.97 -16.56
C THR A 137 0.29 -13.46 -17.98
N SER A 138 -0.08 -14.72 -18.15
CA SER A 138 -0.47 -15.26 -19.47
C SER A 138 -1.71 -14.55 -20.02
N LEU A 139 -2.69 -14.27 -19.17
CA LEU A 139 -3.86 -13.46 -19.53
C LEU A 139 -3.46 -12.02 -19.91
N ALA A 140 -2.59 -11.40 -19.12
CA ALA A 140 -2.10 -10.05 -19.36
C ALA A 140 -1.34 -9.90 -20.69
N LEU A 141 -0.67 -10.95 -21.15
CA LEU A 141 0.01 -10.98 -22.45
C LEU A 141 -0.96 -10.96 -23.65
N LEU A 142 -2.24 -11.24 -23.43
CA LEU A 142 -3.29 -11.09 -24.45
C LEU A 142 -3.76 -9.63 -24.59
N PHE A 143 -3.39 -8.76 -23.65
CA PHE A 143 -3.77 -7.36 -23.66
C PHE A 143 -2.92 -6.61 -24.67
N GLY A 144 -3.58 -5.88 -25.58
CA GLY A 144 -2.94 -4.87 -26.42
C GLY A 144 -3.06 -3.49 -25.80
N PRO A 145 -2.58 -2.45 -26.50
CA PRO A 145 -2.60 -1.08 -26.01
C PRO A 145 -3.99 -0.57 -25.61
N ALA A 146 -5.05 -0.96 -26.35
CA ALA A 146 -6.41 -0.54 -26.02
C ALA A 146 -6.90 -1.14 -24.69
N GLU A 147 -6.57 -2.41 -24.44
CA GLU A 147 -6.92 -3.11 -23.20
C GLU A 147 -6.17 -2.52 -22.01
N TYR A 148 -4.85 -2.24 -22.17
CA TYR A 148 -4.06 -1.58 -21.12
C TYR A 148 -4.57 -0.19 -20.79
N PHE A 149 -4.89 0.63 -21.79
CA PHE A 149 -5.50 1.94 -21.57
C PHE A 149 -6.80 1.81 -20.78
N SER A 150 -7.70 0.94 -21.22
CA SER A 150 -9.01 0.73 -20.56
C SER A 150 -8.88 0.20 -19.13
N LEU A 151 -7.88 -0.65 -18.89
CA LEU A 151 -7.59 -1.17 -17.56
C LEU A 151 -7.04 -0.09 -16.62
N MET A 152 -6.21 0.84 -17.11
CA MET A 152 -5.72 1.99 -16.35
C MET A 152 -6.87 2.97 -16.02
N VAL A 153 -7.75 3.23 -16.99
CA VAL A 153 -8.97 4.02 -16.76
C VAL A 153 -9.82 3.37 -15.66
N LEU A 154 -10.03 2.06 -15.73
CA LEU A 154 -10.76 1.33 -14.68
C LEU A 154 -10.07 1.46 -13.33
N GLY A 155 -8.74 1.34 -13.27
CA GLY A 155 -7.95 1.51 -12.04
C GLY A 155 -8.13 2.90 -11.42
N LEU A 156 -8.09 3.95 -12.24
CA LEU A 156 -8.32 5.33 -11.77
C LEU A 156 -9.77 5.54 -11.29
N ILE A 157 -10.76 4.97 -11.98
CA ILE A 157 -12.16 5.02 -11.54
C ILE A 157 -12.35 4.28 -10.22
N PHE A 158 -11.72 3.12 -10.02
CA PHE A 158 -11.72 2.46 -8.71
C PHE A 158 -11.11 3.35 -7.61
N ALA A 159 -10.03 4.07 -7.91
CA ALA A 159 -9.45 5.02 -6.95
C ALA A 159 -10.43 6.14 -6.59
N VAL A 160 -11.25 6.64 -7.55
CA VAL A 160 -12.33 7.60 -7.27
C VAL A 160 -13.41 7.00 -6.37
N VAL A 161 -13.85 5.78 -6.68
CA VAL A 161 -14.95 5.12 -5.96
C VAL A 161 -14.58 4.85 -4.52
N LEU A 162 -13.32 4.52 -4.25
CA LEU A 162 -12.83 4.11 -2.93
C LEU A 162 -12.08 5.21 -2.16
N ALA A 163 -11.83 6.37 -2.81
CA ALA A 163 -11.22 7.52 -2.14
C ALA A 163 -12.12 8.04 -1.00
N LYS A 164 -11.52 8.50 0.09
CA LYS A 164 -12.25 9.16 1.17
C LYS A 164 -12.80 10.52 0.71
N GLY A 165 -13.93 10.94 1.27
CA GLY A 165 -14.51 12.25 1.01
C GLY A 165 -15.29 12.35 -0.33
N SER A 166 -15.25 13.51 -0.97
CA SER A 166 -16.03 13.82 -2.17
C SER A 166 -15.49 13.14 -3.43
N VAL A 167 -16.39 12.56 -4.23
CA VAL A 167 -16.07 12.03 -5.58
C VAL A 167 -15.44 13.11 -6.48
N LEU A 168 -15.92 14.36 -6.38
CA LEU A 168 -15.39 15.47 -7.14
C LEU A 168 -13.95 15.80 -6.74
N ASN A 169 -13.63 15.75 -5.44
CA ASN A 169 -12.27 15.95 -4.97
C ASN A 169 -11.34 14.84 -5.49
N ALA A 170 -11.77 13.59 -5.48
CA ALA A 170 -11.00 12.47 -6.01
C ALA A 170 -10.75 12.61 -7.53
N ILE A 171 -11.77 13.03 -8.31
CA ILE A 171 -11.62 13.31 -9.74
C ILE A 171 -10.65 14.47 -9.96
N ALA A 172 -10.77 15.56 -9.19
CA ALA A 172 -9.84 16.70 -9.28
C ALA A 172 -8.40 16.26 -8.99
N MET A 173 -8.18 15.39 -8.00
CA MET A 173 -6.86 14.84 -7.68
C MET A 173 -6.30 13.99 -8.82
N ILE A 174 -7.12 13.14 -9.45
CA ILE A 174 -6.72 12.35 -10.63
C ILE A 174 -6.33 13.27 -11.79
N LEU A 175 -7.18 14.24 -12.13
CA LEU A 175 -6.90 15.17 -13.21
C LEU A 175 -5.61 15.96 -12.95
N THR A 176 -5.40 16.41 -11.72
CA THR A 176 -4.16 17.09 -11.31
C THR A 176 -2.95 16.17 -11.47
N GLY A 177 -3.06 14.91 -11.02
CA GLY A 177 -1.99 13.93 -11.17
C GLY A 177 -1.63 13.64 -12.63
N LEU A 178 -2.66 13.49 -13.50
CA LEU A 178 -2.46 13.32 -14.94
C LEU A 178 -1.80 14.55 -15.57
N LEU A 179 -2.23 15.76 -15.22
CA LEU A 179 -1.63 16.99 -15.72
C LEU A 179 -0.16 17.14 -15.30
N LEU A 180 0.15 16.85 -14.04
CA LEU A 180 1.52 16.87 -13.52
C LEU A 180 2.41 15.84 -14.22
N SER A 181 1.86 14.67 -14.55
CA SER A 181 2.60 13.61 -15.24
C SER A 181 2.95 13.95 -16.70
N MET A 182 2.27 14.96 -17.28
CA MET A 182 2.53 15.43 -18.64
C MET A 182 3.62 16.50 -18.73
N ILE A 183 4.10 17.00 -17.58
CA ILE A 183 5.19 17.99 -17.55
C ILE A 183 6.49 17.31 -18.03
N GLY A 184 7.22 17.97 -18.92
CA GLY A 184 8.47 17.48 -19.46
C GLY A 184 8.50 17.43 -20.98
N SER A 185 9.46 16.72 -21.54
CA SER A 185 9.57 16.53 -22.99
C SER A 185 8.69 15.37 -23.46
N ASP A 186 7.92 15.60 -24.50
CA ASP A 186 7.14 14.56 -25.16
C ASP A 186 8.08 13.51 -25.79
N LEU A 187 7.89 12.23 -25.42
CA LEU A 187 8.76 11.15 -25.83
C LEU A 187 8.76 10.88 -27.34
N GLU A 188 7.69 11.24 -28.06
CA GLU A 188 7.56 10.98 -29.51
C GLU A 188 7.98 12.19 -30.34
N THR A 189 7.64 13.40 -29.90
CA THR A 189 7.90 14.63 -30.68
C THR A 189 9.09 15.42 -30.17
N GLY A 190 9.58 15.15 -28.96
CA GLY A 190 10.63 15.95 -28.33
C GLY A 190 10.20 17.35 -27.88
N ALA A 191 8.93 17.71 -28.07
CA ALA A 191 8.41 19.02 -27.70
C ALA A 191 8.29 19.17 -26.17
N GLY A 192 8.79 20.28 -25.61
CA GLY A 192 8.61 20.63 -24.22
C GLY A 192 7.15 20.93 -23.90
N ARG A 193 6.59 20.28 -22.86
CA ARG A 193 5.24 20.48 -22.36
C ARG A 193 5.29 21.06 -20.95
N MET A 194 4.71 22.24 -20.77
CA MET A 194 4.63 22.93 -19.48
C MET A 194 5.98 23.04 -18.73
N THR A 195 7.08 23.13 -19.48
CA THR A 195 8.43 23.26 -18.93
C THR A 195 8.79 24.69 -18.58
N PHE A 196 8.04 25.68 -19.11
CA PHE A 196 8.25 27.12 -18.88
C PHE A 196 9.70 27.58 -19.08
N ASP A 197 10.42 26.94 -20.03
CA ASP A 197 11.84 27.14 -20.30
C ASP A 197 12.77 26.88 -19.10
N ILE A 198 12.29 26.13 -18.09
CA ILE A 198 13.07 25.68 -16.95
C ILE A 198 13.73 24.35 -17.31
N ALA A 199 15.08 24.34 -17.39
CA ALA A 199 15.83 23.17 -17.82
C ALA A 199 15.55 21.91 -16.96
N GLU A 200 15.40 22.09 -15.67
CA GLU A 200 15.12 21.02 -14.69
C GLU A 200 13.75 20.36 -14.90
N LEU A 201 12.81 21.04 -15.55
CA LEU A 201 11.50 20.49 -15.89
C LEU A 201 11.47 19.79 -17.25
N SER A 202 12.56 19.84 -18.03
CA SER A 202 12.63 19.19 -19.34
C SER A 202 12.52 17.68 -19.25
N ASP A 203 13.05 17.08 -18.19
CA ASP A 203 12.95 15.64 -17.91
C ASP A 203 11.67 15.27 -17.10
N GLY A 204 10.81 16.27 -16.89
CA GLY A 204 9.60 16.12 -16.08
C GLY A 204 9.85 16.24 -14.59
N ILE A 205 8.77 16.05 -13.80
CA ILE A 205 8.85 16.02 -12.34
C ILE A 205 9.15 14.60 -11.89
N GLY A 206 10.22 14.42 -11.12
CA GLY A 206 10.58 13.11 -10.59
C GLY A 206 9.48 12.54 -9.68
N PHE A 207 9.12 11.27 -9.90
CA PHE A 207 8.11 10.58 -9.07
C PHE A 207 8.44 10.64 -7.58
N ALA A 208 9.72 10.43 -7.21
CA ALA A 208 10.16 10.47 -5.83
C ALA A 208 9.91 11.83 -5.17
N ASN A 209 10.05 12.92 -5.91
CA ASN A 209 9.84 14.29 -5.43
C ASN A 209 8.37 14.53 -5.07
N VAL A 210 7.45 14.11 -5.96
CA VAL A 210 6.00 14.21 -5.73
C VAL A 210 5.58 13.33 -4.57
N ALA A 211 5.98 12.07 -4.58
CA ALA A 211 5.56 11.08 -3.59
C ALA A 211 6.08 11.45 -2.18
N MET A 212 7.38 11.80 -2.08
CA MET A 212 7.97 12.20 -0.81
C MET A 212 7.39 13.53 -0.31
N GLY A 213 7.18 14.49 -1.19
CA GLY A 213 6.56 15.75 -0.84
C GLY A 213 5.16 15.51 -0.27
N VAL A 214 4.27 14.95 -1.09
CA VAL A 214 2.84 14.83 -0.78
C VAL A 214 2.55 13.89 0.39
N PHE A 215 3.32 12.82 0.58
CA PHE A 215 3.13 11.89 1.69
C PHE A 215 4.13 12.11 2.82
N GLY A 216 5.43 12.26 2.50
CA GLY A 216 6.48 12.36 3.51
C GLY A 216 6.48 13.71 4.24
N PHE A 217 6.79 14.78 3.53
CA PHE A 217 6.89 16.11 4.15
C PHE A 217 5.53 16.62 4.63
N ALA A 218 4.44 16.38 3.89
CA ALA A 218 3.11 16.77 4.33
C ALA A 218 2.72 16.12 5.67
N GLU A 219 3.03 14.82 5.84
CA GLU A 219 2.76 14.10 7.08
C GLU A 219 3.60 14.62 8.25
N ILE A 220 4.88 14.97 8.00
CA ILE A 220 5.74 15.61 9.02
C ILE A 220 5.12 16.93 9.48
N ILE A 221 4.72 17.80 8.55
CA ILE A 221 4.11 19.09 8.86
C ILE A 221 2.82 18.88 9.68
N ARG A 222 1.96 17.94 9.26
CA ARG A 222 0.72 17.64 9.98
C ARG A 222 0.97 17.16 11.40
N ASN A 223 1.94 16.28 11.61
CA ASN A 223 2.28 15.76 12.93
C ASN A 223 2.90 16.83 13.85
N LEU A 224 3.56 17.85 13.29
CA LEU A 224 4.06 18.98 14.06
C LEU A 224 2.96 19.95 14.51
N GLU A 225 1.87 20.06 13.72
CA GLU A 225 0.71 20.89 14.06
C GLU A 225 -0.14 20.23 15.16
N MET A 226 -0.22 18.90 15.18
CA MET A 226 -1.00 18.18 16.20
C MET A 226 -0.37 18.36 17.58
N SER A 227 -1.15 18.88 18.53
CA SER A 227 -0.71 19.00 19.95
C SER A 227 -0.38 17.62 20.50
N GLN A 228 0.73 17.51 21.20
CA GLN A 228 1.07 16.30 21.96
C GLN A 228 0.13 16.21 23.18
N GLU A 229 -1.08 15.72 22.98
CA GLU A 229 -1.87 15.21 24.09
C GLU A 229 -1.11 14.04 24.72
N SER A 230 -1.06 14.05 26.05
CA SER A 230 -0.38 12.99 26.81
C SER A 230 -0.95 11.64 26.41
N ARG A 231 -0.14 10.86 25.70
CA ARG A 231 -0.50 9.49 25.28
C ARG A 231 -0.55 8.64 26.54
N ASP A 232 -1.72 8.28 26.98
CA ASP A 232 -1.91 7.30 28.05
C ASP A 232 -1.50 5.90 27.54
N ILE A 233 -0.20 5.65 27.57
CA ILE A 233 0.32 4.31 27.29
C ILE A 233 -0.13 3.43 28.46
N LEU A 234 -0.91 2.40 28.20
CA LEU A 234 -1.25 1.42 29.22
C LEU A 234 0.04 0.87 29.83
N GLN A 235 0.37 1.34 31.06
CA GLN A 235 1.60 0.97 31.78
C GLN A 235 1.58 -0.48 32.29
N SER A 236 0.57 -1.29 31.94
CA SER A 236 0.51 -2.67 32.39
C SER A 236 1.69 -3.45 31.76
N LYS A 237 2.49 -4.10 32.63
CA LYS A 237 3.44 -5.13 32.15
C LYS A 237 2.65 -6.12 31.29
N ILE A 238 2.99 -6.23 30.02
CA ILE A 238 2.36 -7.18 29.11
C ILE A 238 2.63 -8.57 29.68
N LYS A 239 1.64 -9.14 30.33
CA LYS A 239 1.69 -10.50 30.89
C LYS A 239 1.01 -11.45 29.91
N GLY A 240 1.58 -12.65 29.72
CA GLY A 240 0.92 -13.71 28.96
C GLY A 240 0.86 -13.42 27.46
N LEU A 241 2.02 -13.34 26.80
CA LEU A 241 2.08 -13.24 25.33
C LEU A 241 1.51 -14.46 24.61
N MET A 242 1.43 -15.61 25.25
CA MET A 242 0.84 -16.80 24.63
C MET A 242 -0.69 -16.76 24.76
N PRO A 243 -1.43 -16.87 23.62
CA PRO A 243 -2.87 -17.00 23.66
C PRO A 243 -3.27 -18.34 24.28
N THR A 244 -4.42 -18.38 24.93
CA THR A 244 -4.97 -19.64 25.44
C THR A 244 -5.42 -20.54 24.29
N ARG A 245 -5.56 -21.85 24.55
CA ARG A 245 -6.14 -22.77 23.56
C ARG A 245 -7.52 -22.34 23.09
N GLN A 246 -8.30 -21.76 24.01
CA GLN A 246 -9.63 -21.24 23.68
C GLN A 246 -9.56 -20.04 22.75
N ASP A 247 -8.62 -19.11 23.00
CA ASP A 247 -8.38 -17.95 22.12
C ASP A 247 -8.06 -18.38 20.68
N LEU A 248 -7.23 -19.43 20.52
CA LEU A 248 -6.89 -19.99 19.22
C LEU A 248 -8.10 -20.64 18.52
N ILE A 249 -8.92 -21.37 19.25
CA ILE A 249 -10.13 -21.99 18.71
C ILE A 249 -11.13 -20.91 18.27
N ASP A 250 -11.38 -19.93 19.13
CA ASP A 250 -12.36 -18.87 18.87
C ASP A 250 -11.93 -17.96 17.68
N SER A 251 -10.64 -17.75 17.50
CA SER A 251 -10.10 -16.89 16.43
C SER A 251 -9.87 -17.62 15.12
N SER A 252 -9.67 -18.94 15.10
CA SER A 252 -9.25 -19.70 13.90
C SER A 252 -10.17 -19.51 12.69
N GLY A 253 -11.50 -19.63 12.92
CA GLY A 253 -12.50 -19.40 11.86
C GLY A 253 -12.52 -17.95 11.36
N ALA A 254 -12.32 -16.99 12.27
CA ALA A 254 -12.26 -15.57 11.95
C ALA A 254 -11.02 -15.25 11.11
N ILE A 255 -9.84 -15.81 11.47
CA ILE A 255 -8.61 -15.71 10.71
C ILE A 255 -8.80 -16.23 9.27
N ALA A 256 -9.38 -17.43 9.11
CA ALA A 256 -9.60 -18.02 7.80
C ALA A 256 -10.52 -17.15 6.91
N ARG A 257 -11.64 -16.68 7.45
CA ARG A 257 -12.59 -15.83 6.72
C ARG A 257 -11.98 -14.45 6.42
N GLY A 258 -11.26 -13.86 7.38
CA GLY A 258 -10.51 -12.63 7.18
C GLY A 258 -9.47 -12.78 6.07
N THR A 259 -8.71 -13.88 6.05
CA THR A 259 -7.74 -14.19 4.98
C THR A 259 -8.41 -14.25 3.60
N ILE A 260 -9.55 -14.93 3.47
CA ILE A 260 -10.27 -15.01 2.19
C ILE A 260 -10.75 -13.63 1.74
N LEU A 261 -11.44 -12.90 2.62
CA LEU A 261 -11.95 -11.56 2.30
C LEU A 261 -10.81 -10.59 1.96
N GLY A 262 -9.74 -10.61 2.75
CA GLY A 262 -8.56 -9.78 2.51
C GLY A 262 -7.89 -10.09 1.18
N SER A 263 -7.71 -11.38 0.87
CA SER A 263 -7.12 -11.82 -0.38
C SER A 263 -7.93 -11.37 -1.60
N MET A 264 -9.25 -11.40 -1.53
CA MET A 264 -10.12 -10.95 -2.61
C MET A 264 -10.08 -9.43 -2.79
N LEU A 265 -10.17 -8.69 -1.68
CA LEU A 265 -10.22 -7.23 -1.70
C LEU A 265 -8.88 -6.59 -2.01
N GLY A 266 -7.77 -7.24 -1.66
CA GLY A 266 -6.42 -6.75 -1.95
C GLY A 266 -6.06 -6.74 -3.43
N ILE A 267 -6.66 -7.65 -4.24
CA ILE A 267 -6.48 -7.68 -5.70
C ILE A 267 -7.21 -6.50 -6.37
N LEU A 268 -8.30 -6.04 -5.76
CA LEU A 268 -9.13 -5.00 -6.36
C LEU A 268 -8.46 -3.62 -6.24
N PRO A 269 -8.38 -2.85 -7.32
CA PRO A 269 -7.90 -1.48 -7.26
C PRO A 269 -8.71 -0.66 -6.26
N GLY A 270 -8.01 0.08 -5.38
CA GLY A 270 -8.63 0.88 -4.31
C GLY A 270 -9.13 0.08 -3.10
N GLY A 271 -9.28 -1.26 -3.20
CA GLY A 271 -9.75 -2.10 -2.09
C GLY A 271 -8.84 -2.02 -0.87
N GLY A 272 -7.57 -2.29 -1.08
CA GLY A 272 -6.52 -2.14 -0.08
C GLY A 272 -6.78 -2.79 1.27
N ALA A 273 -5.80 -2.68 2.15
CA ALA A 273 -5.83 -3.27 3.49
C ALA A 273 -6.92 -2.66 4.39
N VAL A 274 -7.19 -1.36 4.24
CA VAL A 274 -8.20 -0.64 5.06
C VAL A 274 -9.59 -1.21 4.84
N VAL A 275 -10.03 -1.25 3.57
CA VAL A 275 -11.38 -1.75 3.22
C VAL A 275 -11.51 -3.23 3.61
N ALA A 276 -10.45 -4.01 3.44
CA ALA A 276 -10.43 -5.42 3.81
C ALA A 276 -10.64 -5.62 5.32
N SER A 277 -9.96 -4.82 6.15
CA SER A 277 -10.10 -4.89 7.62
C SER A 277 -11.51 -4.55 8.08
N PHE A 278 -12.08 -3.45 7.57
CA PHE A 278 -13.46 -3.06 7.90
C PHE A 278 -14.49 -4.10 7.43
N ALA A 279 -14.33 -4.61 6.21
CA ALA A 279 -15.20 -5.66 5.67
C ALA A 279 -15.17 -6.93 6.52
N ALA A 280 -13.97 -7.37 6.91
CA ALA A 280 -13.80 -8.56 7.74
C ALA A 280 -14.40 -8.39 9.14
N TYR A 281 -14.22 -7.25 9.78
CA TYR A 281 -14.83 -6.93 11.09
C TYR A 281 -16.35 -6.94 11.01
N THR A 282 -16.90 -6.22 10.02
CA THR A 282 -18.35 -6.13 9.83
C THR A 282 -18.96 -7.49 9.52
N PHE A 283 -18.29 -8.28 8.71
CA PHE A 283 -18.72 -9.64 8.38
C PHE A 283 -18.72 -10.54 9.61
N GLU A 284 -17.64 -10.55 10.42
CA GLU A 284 -17.57 -11.34 11.66
C GLU A 284 -18.63 -10.92 12.67
N LYS A 285 -18.85 -9.61 12.86
CA LYS A 285 -19.89 -9.09 13.74
C LYS A 285 -21.28 -9.56 13.27
N ARG A 286 -21.54 -9.54 11.96
CA ARG A 286 -22.84 -9.94 11.39
C ARG A 286 -23.15 -11.43 11.55
N ILE A 287 -22.14 -12.31 11.43
CA ILE A 287 -22.32 -13.76 11.54
C ILE A 287 -22.20 -14.26 12.99
N SER A 288 -21.79 -13.38 13.91
CA SER A 288 -21.63 -13.73 15.32
C SER A 288 -22.99 -14.02 15.97
N LYS A 289 -22.99 -15.00 16.88
CA LYS A 289 -24.14 -15.25 17.77
C LYS A 289 -24.33 -14.15 18.83
N ASN A 290 -23.25 -13.42 19.15
CA ASN A 290 -23.23 -12.36 20.16
C ASN A 290 -22.59 -11.10 19.58
N PRO A 291 -23.26 -10.40 18.64
CA PRO A 291 -22.71 -9.23 17.96
C PRO A 291 -22.45 -8.04 18.90
N GLU A 292 -23.12 -8.01 20.06
CA GLU A 292 -22.95 -7.00 21.10
C GLU A 292 -21.59 -7.06 21.82
N ARG A 293 -20.85 -8.18 21.69
CA ARG A 293 -19.51 -8.30 22.25
C ARG A 293 -18.45 -7.56 21.46
N PHE A 294 -18.72 -7.29 20.18
CA PHE A 294 -17.83 -6.53 19.31
C PHE A 294 -17.81 -5.06 19.76
N GLY A 295 -16.60 -4.51 19.87
CA GLY A 295 -16.33 -3.22 20.50
C GLY A 295 -16.09 -3.30 22.01
N HIS A 296 -16.18 -4.50 22.61
CA HIS A 296 -16.01 -4.72 24.04
C HIS A 296 -14.91 -5.75 24.38
N GLY A 297 -14.01 -6.02 23.45
CA GLY A 297 -12.88 -6.94 23.62
C GLY A 297 -13.15 -8.34 23.07
N GLU A 298 -13.93 -8.46 22.00
CA GLU A 298 -14.14 -9.71 21.29
C GLU A 298 -12.90 -10.08 20.45
N ILE A 299 -12.29 -11.23 20.73
CA ILE A 299 -11.04 -11.64 20.08
C ILE A 299 -11.15 -11.80 18.55
N ARG A 300 -12.35 -12.19 18.06
CA ARG A 300 -12.61 -12.28 16.63
C ARG A 300 -12.62 -10.92 15.94
N GLY A 301 -12.94 -9.84 16.70
CA GLY A 301 -12.85 -8.45 16.26
C GLY A 301 -11.41 -7.95 16.12
N VAL A 302 -10.42 -8.70 16.61
CA VAL A 302 -9.00 -8.50 16.32
C VAL A 302 -8.52 -9.45 15.22
N ALA A 303 -8.86 -10.74 15.33
CA ALA A 303 -8.34 -11.81 14.49
C ALA A 303 -8.70 -11.64 13.00
N ALA A 304 -9.97 -11.34 12.69
CA ALA A 304 -10.41 -11.23 11.30
C ALA A 304 -9.88 -9.99 10.60
N PRO A 305 -9.96 -8.76 11.17
CA PRO A 305 -9.39 -7.58 10.53
C PRO A 305 -7.89 -7.67 10.29
N GLU A 306 -7.13 -8.20 11.24
CA GLU A 306 -5.67 -8.33 11.13
C GLU A 306 -5.28 -9.34 10.04
N ALA A 307 -5.99 -10.49 9.98
CA ALA A 307 -5.80 -11.44 8.91
C ALA A 307 -6.17 -10.84 7.54
N ALA A 308 -7.27 -10.09 7.45
CA ALA A 308 -7.70 -9.44 6.21
C ALA A 308 -6.73 -8.34 5.77
N ASN A 309 -6.23 -7.54 6.71
CA ASN A 309 -5.23 -6.51 6.48
C ASN A 309 -3.98 -7.08 5.79
N ASN A 310 -3.38 -8.09 6.41
CA ASN A 310 -2.15 -8.70 5.91
C ASN A 310 -2.36 -9.50 4.62
N ALA A 311 -3.48 -10.22 4.48
CA ALA A 311 -3.81 -10.88 3.22
C ALA A 311 -3.97 -9.88 2.07
N ALA A 312 -4.66 -8.76 2.29
CA ALA A 312 -4.85 -7.72 1.28
C ALA A 312 -3.53 -7.04 0.90
N ALA A 313 -2.66 -6.78 1.88
CA ALA A 313 -1.34 -6.23 1.63
C ALA A 313 -0.50 -7.14 0.70
N GLN A 314 -0.53 -8.46 0.93
CA GLN A 314 0.19 -9.43 0.10
C GLN A 314 -0.42 -9.55 -1.29
N THR A 315 -1.74 -9.75 -1.39
CA THR A 315 -2.39 -9.97 -2.69
C THR A 315 -2.43 -8.72 -3.57
N SER A 316 -2.19 -7.53 -3.02
CA SER A 316 -2.02 -6.30 -3.80
C SER A 316 -0.81 -6.33 -4.74
N PHE A 317 0.15 -7.23 -4.52
CA PHE A 317 1.25 -7.48 -5.46
C PHE A 317 0.82 -8.22 -6.72
N ILE A 318 -0.32 -8.92 -6.72
CA ILE A 318 -0.81 -9.63 -7.90
C ILE A 318 -1.02 -8.66 -9.08
N PRO A 319 -1.92 -7.66 -9.00
CA PRO A 319 -2.12 -6.74 -10.13
C PRO A 319 -0.87 -5.91 -10.45
N LEU A 320 -0.05 -5.57 -9.45
CA LEU A 320 1.20 -4.86 -9.68
C LEU A 320 2.16 -5.67 -10.55
N LEU A 321 2.45 -6.90 -10.17
CA LEU A 321 3.47 -7.71 -10.83
C LEU A 321 2.98 -8.34 -12.15
N THR A 322 1.68 -8.63 -12.26
CA THR A 322 1.13 -9.29 -13.45
C THR A 322 0.55 -8.33 -14.48
N LEU A 323 -0.05 -7.23 -14.06
CA LEU A 323 -0.73 -6.25 -14.92
C LEU A 323 0.00 -4.89 -14.95
N GLY A 324 0.90 -4.62 -14.01
CA GLY A 324 1.56 -3.33 -13.87
C GLY A 324 0.67 -2.22 -13.28
N ILE A 325 -0.43 -2.60 -12.63
CA ILE A 325 -1.40 -1.66 -12.08
C ILE A 325 -1.33 -1.69 -10.55
N PRO A 326 -0.98 -0.56 -9.92
CA PRO A 326 -0.98 -0.48 -8.48
C PRO A 326 -2.42 -0.37 -7.93
N PRO A 327 -2.86 -1.29 -7.07
CA PRO A 327 -4.20 -1.24 -6.49
C PRO A 327 -4.33 -0.25 -5.33
N ASN A 328 -3.25 0.27 -4.79
CA ASN A 328 -3.25 1.23 -3.69
C ASN A 328 -2.02 2.15 -3.73
N ALA A 329 -1.98 3.16 -2.85
CA ALA A 329 -0.90 4.15 -2.81
C ALA A 329 0.49 3.53 -2.56
N VAL A 330 0.61 2.52 -1.70
CA VAL A 330 1.90 1.84 -1.45
C VAL A 330 2.38 1.13 -2.71
N MET A 331 1.47 0.46 -3.42
CA MET A 331 1.80 -0.20 -4.69
C MET A 331 2.16 0.83 -5.78
N ALA A 332 1.57 2.04 -5.77
CA ALA A 332 1.99 3.12 -6.65
C ALA A 332 3.45 3.54 -6.37
N LEU A 333 3.84 3.62 -5.10
CA LEU A 333 5.23 3.85 -4.72
C LEU A 333 6.16 2.71 -5.16
N MET A 334 5.68 1.46 -5.12
CA MET A 334 6.42 0.31 -5.63
C MET A 334 6.61 0.38 -7.16
N VAL A 335 5.60 0.84 -7.92
CA VAL A 335 5.75 1.13 -9.36
C VAL A 335 6.85 2.17 -9.57
N GLY A 336 6.84 3.25 -8.77
CA GLY A 336 7.89 4.27 -8.81
C GLY A 336 9.28 3.70 -8.52
N ALA A 337 9.40 2.82 -7.52
CA ALA A 337 10.66 2.12 -7.23
C ALA A 337 11.12 1.27 -8.43
N MET A 338 10.21 0.50 -9.02
CA MET A 338 10.51 -0.29 -10.22
C MET A 338 10.99 0.60 -11.36
N THR A 339 10.31 1.71 -11.61
CA THR A 339 10.65 2.67 -12.68
C THR A 339 12.03 3.31 -12.46
N ILE A 340 12.36 3.71 -11.24
CA ILE A 340 13.69 4.24 -10.86
C ILE A 340 14.79 3.22 -11.17
N HIS A 341 14.51 1.93 -11.03
CA HIS A 341 15.42 0.84 -11.38
C HIS A 341 15.34 0.40 -12.85
N GLY A 342 14.62 1.12 -13.71
CA GLY A 342 14.46 0.80 -15.14
C GLY A 342 13.60 -0.45 -15.39
N ILE A 343 12.78 -0.85 -14.42
CA ILE A 343 11.89 -2.01 -14.50
C ILE A 343 10.50 -1.54 -14.89
N VAL A 344 10.02 -2.03 -16.03
CA VAL A 344 8.64 -1.78 -16.48
C VAL A 344 7.71 -2.75 -15.74
N PRO A 345 6.81 -2.24 -14.85
CA PRO A 345 5.88 -3.11 -14.14
C PRO A 345 4.92 -3.81 -15.10
N GLY A 346 4.46 -4.99 -14.71
CA GLY A 346 3.52 -5.78 -15.50
C GLY A 346 4.07 -7.11 -15.99
N PRO A 347 3.45 -7.74 -17.00
CA PRO A 347 3.72 -9.14 -17.38
C PRO A 347 5.17 -9.37 -17.85
N GLN A 348 5.84 -8.32 -18.30
CA GLN A 348 7.25 -8.41 -18.73
C GLN A 348 8.21 -8.69 -17.57
N VAL A 349 7.85 -8.34 -16.33
CA VAL A 349 8.69 -8.62 -15.15
C VAL A 349 8.92 -10.11 -14.99
N MET A 350 7.85 -10.89 -15.10
CA MET A 350 7.95 -12.36 -14.97
C MET A 350 8.81 -12.99 -16.08
N THR A 351 8.72 -12.47 -17.32
CA THR A 351 9.41 -13.06 -18.47
C THR A 351 10.85 -12.56 -18.65
N LYS A 352 11.10 -11.27 -18.41
CA LYS A 352 12.42 -10.67 -18.59
C LYS A 352 13.28 -10.67 -17.32
N GLN A 353 12.65 -10.68 -16.15
CA GLN A 353 13.31 -10.62 -14.85
C GLN A 353 12.70 -11.64 -13.87
N PRO A 354 12.75 -12.96 -14.18
CA PRO A 354 12.12 -14.00 -13.36
C PRO A 354 12.70 -14.04 -11.94
N GLU A 355 13.98 -13.75 -11.77
CA GLU A 355 14.64 -13.66 -10.45
C GLU A 355 14.00 -12.59 -9.56
N LEU A 356 13.66 -11.44 -10.11
CA LEU A 356 12.98 -10.37 -9.39
C LEU A 356 11.56 -10.79 -9.03
N PHE A 357 10.80 -11.29 -10.00
CA PHE A 357 9.41 -11.70 -9.80
C PHE A 357 9.29 -12.77 -8.72
N TRP A 358 10.00 -13.88 -8.89
CA TRP A 358 9.93 -15.02 -7.98
C TRP A 358 10.70 -14.79 -6.66
N GLY A 359 11.79 -14.01 -6.71
CA GLY A 359 12.53 -13.59 -5.52
C GLY A 359 11.69 -12.72 -4.59
N MET A 360 10.92 -11.78 -5.15
CA MET A 360 9.96 -11.01 -4.36
C MET A 360 8.91 -11.91 -3.70
N ILE A 361 8.27 -12.80 -4.47
CA ILE A 361 7.25 -13.70 -3.93
C ILE A 361 7.83 -14.58 -2.81
N ALA A 362 8.99 -15.18 -3.03
CA ALA A 362 9.64 -15.99 -2.00
C ALA A 362 10.02 -15.18 -0.76
N SER A 363 10.46 -13.93 -0.94
CA SER A 363 10.79 -13.04 0.18
C SER A 363 9.61 -12.71 1.07
N MET A 364 8.38 -12.79 0.57
CA MET A 364 7.17 -12.56 1.36
C MET A 364 7.02 -13.59 2.49
N TRP A 365 7.32 -14.88 2.24
CA TRP A 365 7.33 -15.88 3.32
C TRP A 365 8.43 -15.64 4.34
N LEU A 366 9.64 -15.28 3.88
CA LEU A 366 10.73 -14.92 4.78
C LEU A 366 10.39 -13.69 5.61
N GLY A 367 9.82 -12.66 4.98
CA GLY A 367 9.38 -11.43 5.64
C GLY A 367 8.31 -11.71 6.69
N ASN A 368 7.29 -12.50 6.38
CA ASN A 368 6.26 -12.88 7.34
C ASN A 368 6.85 -13.63 8.56
N LEU A 369 7.79 -14.55 8.32
CA LEU A 369 8.49 -15.27 9.41
C LEU A 369 9.31 -14.32 10.28
N VAL A 370 10.10 -13.45 9.65
CA VAL A 370 10.90 -12.43 10.33
C VAL A 370 10.00 -11.54 11.19
N LEU A 371 8.85 -11.10 10.65
CA LEU A 371 7.91 -10.22 11.37
C LEU A 371 7.34 -10.85 12.63
N VAL A 372 7.01 -12.13 12.62
CA VAL A 372 6.59 -12.84 13.85
C VAL A 372 7.72 -12.87 14.88
N ILE A 373 8.94 -13.17 14.43
CA ILE A 373 10.12 -13.25 15.30
C ILE A 373 10.46 -11.90 15.93
N ILE A 374 10.34 -10.80 15.19
CA ILE A 374 10.68 -9.47 15.72
C ILE A 374 9.52 -8.80 16.47
N ASN A 375 8.25 -9.11 16.16
CA ASN A 375 7.13 -8.43 16.81
C ASN A 375 6.75 -9.08 18.13
N LEU A 376 6.63 -10.40 18.23
CA LEU A 376 6.20 -11.04 19.46
C LEU A 376 7.26 -11.00 20.57
N PRO A 377 8.50 -11.49 20.38
CA PRO A 377 9.51 -11.45 21.45
C PRO A 377 9.97 -10.03 21.81
N LEU A 378 10.02 -9.11 20.82
CA LEU A 378 10.51 -7.76 21.01
C LEU A 378 9.42 -6.73 21.33
N VAL A 379 8.21 -7.17 21.65
CA VAL A 379 7.09 -6.25 21.97
C VAL A 379 7.46 -5.23 23.04
N GLY A 380 8.26 -5.62 24.04
CA GLY A 380 8.76 -4.70 25.06
C GLY A 380 9.64 -3.57 24.51
N VAL A 381 10.43 -3.85 23.47
CA VAL A 381 11.25 -2.84 22.77
C VAL A 381 10.32 -1.87 22.04
N TRP A 382 9.36 -2.40 21.29
CA TRP A 382 8.39 -1.58 20.56
C TRP A 382 7.58 -0.66 21.48
N VAL A 383 7.13 -1.17 22.62
CA VAL A 383 6.45 -0.34 23.64
C VAL A 383 7.34 0.77 24.18
N SER A 384 8.64 0.51 24.35
CA SER A 384 9.56 1.56 24.81
C SER A 384 9.73 2.68 23.79
N LEU A 385 9.65 2.39 22.51
CA LEU A 385 9.74 3.35 21.42
C LEU A 385 8.52 4.29 21.35
N LEU A 386 7.34 3.82 21.79
CA LEU A 386 6.15 4.69 21.90
C LEU A 386 6.35 5.91 22.83
N ARG A 387 7.36 5.86 23.70
CA ARG A 387 7.72 6.95 24.62
C ARG A 387 8.63 8.00 23.98
N VAL A 388 9.20 7.72 22.81
CA VAL A 388 10.10 8.68 22.13
C VAL A 388 9.28 9.84 21.60
N PRO A 389 9.57 11.09 22.00
CA PRO A 389 8.83 12.24 21.51
C PRO A 389 9.13 12.48 20.02
N TYR A 390 8.07 12.69 19.24
CA TYR A 390 8.17 12.91 17.79
C TYR A 390 9.13 14.07 17.41
N ARG A 391 9.24 15.09 18.28
CA ARG A 391 10.15 16.23 18.09
C ARG A 391 11.62 15.83 17.95
N LEU A 392 12.05 14.66 18.44
CA LEU A 392 13.41 14.14 18.27
C LEU A 392 13.58 13.38 16.96
N LEU A 393 12.50 12.82 16.42
CA LEU A 393 12.53 11.97 15.24
C LEU A 393 12.46 12.78 13.95
N TYR A 394 11.56 13.79 13.88
CA TYR A 394 11.31 14.47 12.61
C TYR A 394 12.51 15.20 11.99
N PRO A 395 13.43 15.83 12.74
CA PRO A 395 14.57 16.50 12.10
C PRO A 395 15.48 15.50 11.38
N SER A 396 15.72 14.36 12.02
CA SER A 396 16.50 13.28 11.39
C SER A 396 15.82 12.75 10.12
N ILE A 397 14.51 12.52 10.18
CA ILE A 397 13.73 12.07 9.04
C ILE A 397 13.82 13.08 7.88
N VAL A 398 13.62 14.37 8.15
CA VAL A 398 13.71 15.42 7.11
C VAL A 398 15.10 15.44 6.47
N VAL A 399 16.17 15.38 7.26
CA VAL A 399 17.55 15.35 6.74
C VAL A 399 17.77 14.14 5.85
N PHE A 400 17.38 12.93 6.28
CA PHE A 400 17.51 11.71 5.47
C PHE A 400 16.69 11.78 4.17
N CYS A 401 15.48 12.35 4.23
CA CYS A 401 14.63 12.55 3.06
C CYS A 401 15.30 13.50 2.05
N CYS A 402 15.83 14.64 2.52
CA CYS A 402 16.53 15.59 1.64
C CYS A 402 17.78 14.98 1.02
N ILE A 403 18.59 14.24 1.78
CA ILE A 403 19.76 13.51 1.27
C ILE A 403 19.32 12.47 0.23
N GLY A 404 18.27 11.71 0.51
CA GLY A 404 17.75 10.70 -0.40
C GLY A 404 17.31 11.27 -1.74
N ILE A 405 16.49 12.34 -1.72
CA ILE A 405 16.03 13.01 -2.96
C ILE A 405 17.23 13.55 -3.74
N TYR A 406 18.13 14.27 -3.06
CA TYR A 406 19.33 14.81 -3.69
C TYR A 406 20.16 13.72 -4.39
N SER A 407 20.29 12.55 -3.77
CA SER A 407 21.12 11.45 -4.28
C SER A 407 20.60 10.80 -5.56
N ILE A 408 19.33 10.98 -5.93
CA ILE A 408 18.75 10.40 -7.16
C ILE A 408 19.37 11.07 -8.39
N ASN A 409 19.32 12.42 -8.46
CA ASN A 409 19.75 13.20 -9.62
C ASN A 409 20.89 14.17 -9.32
N ASN A 410 21.42 14.17 -8.09
CA ASN A 410 22.39 15.16 -7.58
C ASN A 410 21.90 16.60 -7.77
N SER A 411 20.58 16.85 -7.67
CA SER A 411 19.93 18.11 -7.93
C SER A 411 19.34 18.73 -6.65
N PRO A 412 19.78 19.91 -6.22
CA PRO A 412 19.13 20.62 -5.13
C PRO A 412 17.71 21.09 -5.49
N THR A 413 17.41 21.27 -6.78
CA THR A 413 16.10 21.66 -7.28
C THR A 413 15.06 20.58 -6.98
N ASP A 414 15.43 19.30 -7.01
CA ASP A 414 14.56 18.19 -6.65
C ASP A 414 14.10 18.25 -5.19
N VAL A 415 15.01 18.67 -4.29
CA VAL A 415 14.68 18.86 -2.86
C VAL A 415 13.68 20.01 -2.69
N VAL A 416 13.87 21.11 -3.45
CA VAL A 416 12.94 22.25 -3.43
C VAL A 416 11.57 21.85 -3.97
N ILE A 417 11.53 21.11 -5.10
CA ILE A 417 10.29 20.58 -5.67
C ILE A 417 9.55 19.71 -4.65
N ALA A 418 10.26 18.79 -3.98
CA ALA A 418 9.66 17.95 -2.96
C ALA A 418 9.14 18.76 -1.75
N ALA A 419 9.84 19.82 -1.34
CA ALA A 419 9.38 20.70 -0.27
C ALA A 419 8.09 21.45 -0.68
N VAL A 420 8.02 21.94 -1.93
CA VAL A 420 6.78 22.55 -2.47
C VAL A 420 5.63 21.56 -2.47
N PHE A 421 5.86 20.32 -2.95
CA PHE A 421 4.85 19.27 -2.88
C PHE A 421 4.48 18.90 -1.44
N GLY A 422 5.39 19.07 -0.48
CA GLY A 422 5.12 18.92 0.94
C GLY A 422 4.09 19.91 1.45
N LEU A 423 4.28 21.18 1.11
CA LEU A 423 3.31 22.23 1.45
C LEU A 423 1.97 22.05 0.75
N VAL A 424 2.01 21.66 -0.55
CA VAL A 424 0.79 21.35 -1.32
C VAL A 424 0.06 20.17 -0.71
N GLY A 425 0.76 19.07 -0.42
CA GLY A 425 0.17 17.87 0.19
C GLY A 425 -0.44 18.13 1.56
N TYR A 426 0.23 18.92 2.39
CA TYR A 426 -0.33 19.37 3.67
C TYR A 426 -1.61 20.19 3.47
N TRP A 427 -1.61 21.16 2.54
CA TRP A 427 -2.78 21.96 2.22
C TRP A 427 -3.94 21.11 1.71
N LEU A 428 -3.67 20.19 0.79
CA LEU A 428 -4.66 19.26 0.24
C LEU A 428 -5.31 18.42 1.35
N THR A 429 -4.51 17.81 2.22
CA THR A 429 -5.01 16.99 3.33
C THR A 429 -5.83 17.80 4.32
N LYS A 430 -5.44 19.05 4.56
CA LYS A 430 -6.17 19.96 5.47
C LYS A 430 -7.55 20.38 4.92
N HIS A 431 -7.78 20.27 3.61
CA HIS A 431 -9.03 20.58 2.93
C HIS A 431 -9.78 19.32 2.45
N ASP A 432 -9.52 18.17 3.07
CA ASP A 432 -10.18 16.89 2.78
C ASP A 432 -9.97 16.37 1.34
N PHE A 433 -8.84 16.76 0.71
CA PHE A 433 -8.39 16.14 -0.53
C PHE A 433 -7.46 14.97 -0.20
N GLU A 434 -7.81 13.78 -0.66
CA GLU A 434 -6.95 12.60 -0.49
C GLU A 434 -5.84 12.58 -1.54
N PRO A 435 -4.55 12.59 -1.13
CA PRO A 435 -3.43 12.66 -2.09
C PRO A 435 -3.20 11.36 -2.88
N ALA A 436 -3.70 10.21 -2.42
CA ALA A 436 -3.46 8.92 -3.05
C ALA A 436 -3.93 8.85 -4.52
N PRO A 437 -5.14 9.33 -4.90
CA PRO A 437 -5.57 9.38 -6.30
C PRO A 437 -4.66 10.23 -7.19
N LEU A 438 -4.09 11.35 -6.67
CA LEU A 438 -3.15 12.18 -7.42
C LEU A 438 -1.88 11.40 -7.76
N VAL A 439 -1.26 10.77 -6.77
CA VAL A 439 -0.01 10.02 -6.97
C VAL A 439 -0.23 8.81 -7.85
N LEU A 440 -1.36 8.11 -7.72
CA LEU A 440 -1.73 7.01 -8.60
C LEU A 440 -1.86 7.47 -10.05
N ALA A 441 -2.57 8.58 -10.28
CA ALA A 441 -2.75 9.15 -11.61
C ALA A 441 -1.42 9.67 -12.19
N PHE A 442 -0.56 10.26 -11.37
CA PHE A 442 0.77 10.69 -11.76
C PHE A 442 1.63 9.51 -12.27
N VAL A 443 1.58 8.37 -11.58
CA VAL A 443 2.32 7.15 -11.98
C VAL A 443 1.74 6.50 -13.23
N LEU A 444 0.41 6.43 -13.32
CA LEU A 444 -0.25 5.79 -14.46
C LEU A 444 -0.32 6.68 -15.71
N GLY A 445 -0.18 8.00 -15.54
CA GLY A 445 -0.33 8.98 -16.62
C GLY A 445 0.54 8.69 -17.84
N PRO A 446 1.86 8.54 -17.71
CA PRO A 446 2.74 8.24 -18.85
C PRO A 446 2.37 6.92 -19.54
N LEU A 447 2.10 5.87 -18.77
CA LEU A 447 1.70 4.57 -19.30
C LEU A 447 0.34 4.64 -20.02
N MET A 448 -0.59 5.41 -19.47
CA MET A 448 -1.92 5.63 -20.05
C MET A 448 -1.81 6.41 -21.36
N GLU A 449 -1.02 7.47 -21.42
CA GLU A 449 -0.76 8.25 -22.64
C GLU A 449 -0.12 7.39 -23.71
N GLU A 450 0.93 6.64 -23.39
CA GLU A 450 1.63 5.75 -24.30
C GLU A 450 0.67 4.72 -24.91
N ASN A 451 -0.13 4.05 -24.08
CA ASN A 451 -1.08 3.04 -24.56
C ASN A 451 -2.23 3.65 -25.34
N LEU A 452 -2.71 4.85 -24.96
CA LEU A 452 -3.71 5.60 -25.75
C LEU A 452 -3.18 5.89 -27.15
N ARG A 453 -1.99 6.47 -27.25
CA ARG A 453 -1.36 6.84 -28.54
C ARG A 453 -1.15 5.60 -29.41
N ARG A 454 -0.56 4.54 -28.86
CA ARG A 454 -0.36 3.27 -29.57
C ARG A 454 -1.66 2.65 -30.07
N ALA A 455 -2.71 2.65 -29.22
CA ALA A 455 -4.03 2.14 -29.62
C ALA A 455 -4.62 2.95 -30.77
N MET A 456 -4.56 4.28 -30.70
CA MET A 456 -5.04 5.19 -31.75
C MET A 456 -4.24 5.06 -33.06
N LEU A 457 -2.91 4.89 -32.99
CA LEU A 457 -2.08 4.66 -34.16
C LEU A 457 -2.45 3.35 -34.87
N ILE A 458 -2.58 2.26 -34.11
CA ILE A 458 -2.99 0.94 -34.64
C ILE A 458 -4.38 1.00 -35.25
N ALA A 459 -5.31 1.71 -34.60
CA ALA A 459 -6.68 1.91 -35.07
C ALA A 459 -6.81 3.02 -36.15
N ARG A 460 -5.72 3.59 -36.63
CA ARG A 460 -5.71 4.69 -37.64
C ARG A 460 -6.62 5.88 -37.27
N GLY A 461 -6.65 6.23 -35.99
CA GLY A 461 -7.45 7.34 -35.47
C GLY A 461 -8.89 6.97 -35.09
N ASP A 462 -9.30 5.71 -35.23
CA ASP A 462 -10.62 5.26 -34.85
C ASP A 462 -10.73 4.98 -33.34
N ALA A 463 -11.33 5.89 -32.58
CA ALA A 463 -11.54 5.76 -31.15
C ALA A 463 -12.57 4.67 -30.78
N THR A 464 -13.34 4.15 -31.71
CA THR A 464 -14.28 3.06 -31.43
C THR A 464 -13.57 1.78 -31.00
N VAL A 465 -12.23 1.66 -31.24
CA VAL A 465 -11.39 0.54 -30.79
C VAL A 465 -11.53 0.23 -29.31
N PHE A 466 -11.73 1.25 -28.47
CA PHE A 466 -11.90 1.05 -27.02
C PHE A 466 -13.22 0.39 -26.63
N ILE A 467 -14.23 0.42 -27.51
CA ILE A 467 -15.54 -0.18 -27.27
C ILE A 467 -15.71 -1.47 -28.09
N THR A 468 -15.14 -1.53 -29.31
CA THR A 468 -15.32 -2.66 -30.21
C THR A 468 -14.45 -3.86 -29.85
N ARG A 469 -13.28 -3.64 -29.24
CA ARG A 469 -12.47 -4.74 -28.72
C ARG A 469 -13.09 -5.32 -27.46
N PRO A 470 -13.37 -6.65 -27.41
CA PRO A 470 -14.22 -7.23 -26.36
C PRO A 470 -13.72 -6.96 -24.93
N ILE A 471 -12.43 -7.18 -24.67
CA ILE A 471 -11.84 -6.99 -23.33
C ILE A 471 -11.87 -5.49 -22.97
N SER A 472 -11.41 -4.62 -23.87
CA SER A 472 -11.40 -3.18 -23.68
C SER A 472 -12.81 -2.63 -23.42
N GLY A 473 -13.80 -3.04 -24.23
CA GLY A 473 -15.20 -2.64 -24.10
C GLY A 473 -15.81 -3.04 -22.75
N VAL A 474 -15.52 -4.25 -22.28
CA VAL A 474 -15.97 -4.71 -20.96
C VAL A 474 -15.34 -3.88 -19.84
N LEU A 475 -14.02 -3.60 -19.92
CA LEU A 475 -13.33 -2.79 -18.91
C LEU A 475 -13.90 -1.35 -18.85
N ILE A 476 -14.15 -0.72 -19.99
CA ILE A 476 -14.76 0.61 -20.06
C ILE A 476 -16.21 0.58 -19.54
N ALA A 477 -16.99 -0.44 -19.90
CA ALA A 477 -18.35 -0.58 -19.40
C ALA A 477 -18.41 -0.71 -17.88
N ILE A 478 -17.51 -1.50 -17.29
CA ILE A 478 -17.36 -1.60 -15.83
C ILE A 478 -16.96 -0.26 -15.23
N ALA A 479 -15.98 0.45 -15.82
CA ALA A 479 -15.51 1.75 -15.34
C ALA A 479 -16.65 2.78 -15.32
N VAL A 480 -17.40 2.89 -16.42
CA VAL A 480 -18.58 3.79 -16.51
C VAL A 480 -19.66 3.39 -15.50
N GLY A 481 -19.97 2.09 -15.39
CA GLY A 481 -20.94 1.59 -14.42
C GLY A 481 -20.57 1.95 -12.98
N LEU A 482 -19.32 1.78 -12.60
CA LEU A 482 -18.81 2.15 -11.28
C LEU A 482 -18.88 3.66 -11.03
N LEU A 483 -18.52 4.47 -12.01
CA LEU A 483 -18.59 5.93 -11.90
C LEU A 483 -20.04 6.41 -11.71
N VAL A 484 -20.99 5.85 -12.49
CA VAL A 484 -22.43 6.13 -12.36
C VAL A 484 -22.92 5.72 -10.97
N LEU A 485 -22.56 4.52 -10.51
CA LEU A 485 -22.90 4.05 -9.16
C LEU A 485 -22.36 4.97 -8.07
N ALA A 486 -21.11 5.43 -8.19
CA ALA A 486 -20.50 6.35 -7.23
C ALA A 486 -21.18 7.73 -7.20
N ALA A 487 -21.75 8.15 -8.31
CA ALA A 487 -22.46 9.43 -8.43
C ALA A 487 -23.92 9.38 -7.90
N LEU A 488 -24.49 8.19 -7.65
CA LEU A 488 -25.86 8.05 -7.16
C LEU A 488 -26.02 8.61 -5.73
N PRO A 489 -27.05 9.46 -5.45
CA PRO A 489 -27.21 10.11 -4.15
C PRO A 489 -27.33 9.14 -2.96
N MET A 490 -27.94 7.97 -3.18
CA MET A 490 -28.15 6.95 -2.16
C MET A 490 -26.84 6.28 -1.70
N ILE A 491 -25.88 6.09 -2.61
CA ILE A 491 -24.57 5.53 -2.31
C ILE A 491 -23.66 6.60 -1.71
N ARG A 492 -23.78 7.85 -2.18
CA ARG A 492 -23.08 9.00 -1.63
C ARG A 492 -23.38 9.20 -0.15
N LYS A 493 -24.64 9.13 0.25
CA LYS A 493 -25.08 9.28 1.66
C LYS A 493 -24.51 8.16 2.56
N ARG A 494 -24.56 6.90 2.09
CA ARG A 494 -23.95 5.76 2.82
C ARG A 494 -22.43 5.85 2.93
N ARG A 495 -21.79 6.40 1.92
CA ARG A 495 -20.33 6.57 1.90
C ARG A 495 -19.91 7.66 2.91
N GLU A 496 -20.62 8.77 2.95
CA GLU A 496 -20.41 9.83 3.96
C GLU A 496 -20.61 9.28 5.38
N GLU A 497 -21.59 8.40 5.62
CA GLU A 497 -21.83 7.74 6.91
C GLU A 497 -20.72 6.73 7.33
N VAL A 498 -20.06 6.07 6.39
CA VAL A 498 -19.02 5.07 6.66
C VAL A 498 -17.64 5.70 6.90
N PHE A 499 -17.40 6.91 6.41
CA PHE A 499 -16.10 7.57 6.48
C PHE A 499 -16.07 8.83 7.38
N VAL A 500 -17.16 9.15 8.09
CA VAL A 500 -17.28 10.34 8.97
C VAL A 500 -17.05 10.02 10.46
N ASP A 501 -16.84 8.74 10.86
CA ASP A 501 -16.53 8.37 12.26
C ASP A 501 -15.03 8.05 12.44
#